data_710eb2f6f269ec909d749f7b287b03ec
#
_entry.id   710eb2f6f269ec909d749f7b287b03ec
#
_cell.length_a   1.000
_cell.length_b   1.000
_cell.length_c   1.000
_cell.angle_alpha   90.00
_cell.angle_beta   90.00
_cell.angle_gamma   90.00
#
_symmetry.space_group_name_H-M   'P 1'
#
loop_
_entity.id
_entity.type
_entity.pdbx_description
1 polymer ?
#
loop_
_entity_poly.entity_id
_entity_poly.type
_entity_poly.pdbx_seq_one_letter_code
_entity_poly.pdbx_strand_id
1 'polypeptide(L)'
;MALSITWLGHATFLLQSPGGKSILFDPWVTGNPKSPESAKKIGALDLILITHGHSDHTADAVAIGRSSGAQTIAPYETAVWLGSKGLQNVTGMNPGGTLRALGLTITMVPAMHSSSVEENGTIIYLGVAAGYLVTFEDGLTIYFAGDTSIFGDMRLIGEMYKPVIAFLPIGDLYTMGPEQAARACELLGVKQVVPMHYGTFPALTGTPAALRALVEPKGVQVLELTPGETAH
;
A
#
# COMPACT_ATOMS: atom_id res chain seq x y z
N MET A 1 3.30 8.76 20.12
CA MET A 1 4.48 8.03 19.55
C MET A 1 4.70 8.57 18.14
N ALA A 2 5.86 8.34 17.51
CA ALA A 2 6.02 8.63 16.08
C ALA A 2 5.37 7.53 15.24
N LEU A 3 5.07 7.81 13.96
CA LEU A 3 4.68 6.79 13.00
C LEU A 3 5.81 5.76 12.89
N SER A 4 5.49 4.47 12.98
CA SER A 4 6.43 3.41 12.65
C SER A 4 6.01 2.67 11.39
N ILE A 5 6.99 2.29 10.57
CA ILE A 5 6.81 1.67 9.25
C ILE A 5 7.63 0.39 9.22
N THR A 6 6.98 -0.77 9.16
CA THR A 6 7.64 -2.06 9.01
C THR A 6 7.35 -2.63 7.63
N TRP A 7 8.39 -2.92 6.84
CA TRP A 7 8.22 -3.57 5.55
C TRP A 7 8.18 -5.09 5.72
N LEU A 8 7.12 -5.73 5.26
CA LEU A 8 6.95 -7.18 5.34
C LEU A 8 7.28 -7.89 4.02
N GLY A 9 7.81 -7.15 3.05
CA GLY A 9 8.16 -7.62 1.71
C GLY A 9 7.11 -7.27 0.66
N HIS A 10 7.54 -7.07 -0.58
CA HIS A 10 6.73 -6.69 -1.72
C HIS A 10 5.98 -5.36 -1.48
N ALA A 11 4.65 -5.36 -1.50
CA ALA A 11 3.82 -4.21 -1.17
C ALA A 11 3.16 -4.32 0.22
N THR A 12 3.54 -5.31 1.03
CA THR A 12 2.96 -5.51 2.36
C THR A 12 3.69 -4.69 3.41
N PHE A 13 2.97 -3.81 4.09
CA PHE A 13 3.50 -2.97 5.17
C PHE A 13 2.62 -3.02 6.41
N LEU A 14 3.26 -3.09 7.58
CA LEU A 14 2.62 -2.88 8.86
C LEU A 14 3.02 -1.52 9.40
N LEU A 15 2.04 -0.64 9.62
CA LEU A 15 2.24 0.67 10.18
C LEU A 15 1.66 0.72 11.59
N GLN A 16 2.33 1.46 12.48
CA GLN A 16 1.75 1.84 13.76
C GLN A 16 1.61 3.36 13.82
N SER A 17 0.37 3.81 13.96
CA SER A 17 0.06 5.25 14.01
C SER A 17 0.59 5.90 15.29
N PRO A 18 0.75 7.24 15.31
CA PRO A 18 1.08 7.98 16.53
C PRO A 18 0.12 7.72 17.69
N GLY A 19 -1.16 7.46 17.41
CA GLY A 19 -2.18 7.06 18.37
C GLY A 19 -2.17 5.57 18.75
N GLY A 20 -1.22 4.77 18.23
CA GLY A 20 -1.05 3.35 18.56
C GLY A 20 -1.93 2.39 17.77
N LYS A 21 -2.50 2.82 16.62
CA LYS A 21 -3.28 1.95 15.74
C LYS A 21 -2.39 1.13 14.83
N SER A 22 -2.64 -0.19 14.78
CA SER A 22 -1.93 -1.14 13.90
C SER A 22 -2.67 -1.27 12.58
N ILE A 23 -2.01 -0.89 11.48
CA ILE A 23 -2.58 -0.81 10.13
C ILE A 23 -1.76 -1.69 9.19
N LEU A 24 -2.39 -2.67 8.55
CA LEU A 24 -1.75 -3.56 7.59
C LEU A 24 -2.20 -3.19 6.17
N PHE A 25 -1.25 -2.96 5.28
CA PHE A 25 -1.49 -2.75 3.86
C PHE A 25 -1.19 -4.02 3.08
N ASP A 26 -2.09 -4.34 2.14
CA ASP A 26 -1.93 -5.37 1.11
C ASP A 26 -1.34 -6.70 1.66
N PRO A 27 -2.12 -7.44 2.46
CA PRO A 27 -1.64 -8.58 3.21
C PRO A 27 -1.29 -9.79 2.33
N TRP A 28 0.00 -9.92 2.03
CA TRP A 28 0.59 -11.11 1.41
C TRP A 28 1.91 -11.46 2.10
N VAL A 29 1.86 -12.36 3.06
CA VAL A 29 3.01 -12.76 3.89
C VAL A 29 3.32 -14.27 3.78
N THR A 30 2.30 -15.12 3.73
CA THR A 30 2.49 -16.58 3.76
C THR A 30 3.19 -17.11 2.52
N GLY A 31 2.75 -16.67 1.33
CA GLY A 31 3.34 -17.06 0.05
C GLY A 31 4.40 -16.10 -0.48
N ASN A 32 4.68 -15.02 0.24
CA ASN A 32 5.64 -13.99 -0.18
C ASN A 32 7.08 -14.46 0.08
N PRO A 33 7.91 -14.65 -0.97
CA PRO A 33 9.27 -15.17 -0.80
C PRO A 33 10.22 -14.18 -0.10
N LYS A 34 9.83 -12.91 0.04
CA LYS A 34 10.59 -11.88 0.75
C LYS A 34 10.09 -11.65 2.17
N SER A 35 8.92 -12.17 2.54
CA SER A 35 8.40 -11.99 3.89
C SER A 35 9.21 -12.79 4.90
N PRO A 36 9.69 -12.17 5.99
CA PRO A 36 10.43 -12.91 7.03
C PRO A 36 9.48 -13.84 7.79
N GLU A 37 10.02 -14.95 8.30
CA GLU A 37 9.22 -15.93 9.05
C GLU A 37 8.49 -15.32 10.26
N SER A 38 9.10 -14.31 10.92
CA SER A 38 8.50 -13.59 12.04
C SER A 38 7.22 -12.83 11.63
N ALA A 39 7.12 -12.39 10.38
CA ALA A 39 5.97 -11.65 9.86
C ALA A 39 4.78 -12.55 9.48
N LYS A 40 4.98 -13.87 9.39
CA LYS A 40 3.90 -14.83 9.12
C LYS A 40 2.91 -14.96 10.27
N LYS A 41 3.27 -14.44 11.46
CA LYS A 41 2.37 -14.33 12.62
C LYS A 41 2.11 -12.86 12.92
N ILE A 42 1.17 -12.27 12.20
CA ILE A 42 0.74 -10.89 12.45
C ILE A 42 -0.02 -10.84 13.77
N GLY A 43 0.37 -9.90 14.63
CA GLY A 43 -0.29 -9.66 15.92
C GLY A 43 -1.68 -9.02 15.78
N ALA A 44 -2.13 -8.35 16.84
CA ALA A 44 -3.40 -7.61 16.83
C ALA A 44 -3.35 -6.49 15.78
N LEU A 45 -4.43 -6.36 15.01
CA LEU A 45 -4.63 -5.31 14.02
C LEU A 45 -5.91 -4.54 14.32
N ASP A 46 -5.88 -3.23 14.05
CA ASP A 46 -7.06 -2.37 14.07
C ASP A 46 -7.67 -2.23 12.67
N LEU A 47 -6.81 -2.18 11.63
CA LEU A 47 -7.20 -1.86 10.27
C LEU A 47 -6.40 -2.65 9.23
N ILE A 48 -7.07 -3.05 8.16
CA ILE A 48 -6.45 -3.60 6.95
C ILE A 48 -6.89 -2.74 5.77
N LEU A 49 -5.94 -2.27 4.96
CA LEU A 49 -6.19 -1.50 3.74
C LEU A 49 -5.72 -2.32 2.54
N ILE A 50 -6.61 -2.53 1.58
CA ILE A 50 -6.34 -3.32 0.37
C ILE A 50 -6.49 -2.42 -0.84
N THR A 51 -5.44 -2.33 -1.66
CA THR A 51 -5.40 -1.42 -2.80
C THR A 51 -6.11 -1.98 -4.03
N HIS A 52 -6.00 -3.28 -4.27
CA HIS A 52 -6.61 -3.95 -5.42
C HIS A 52 -6.62 -5.48 -5.23
N GLY A 53 -7.20 -6.22 -6.19
CA GLY A 53 -7.54 -7.62 -6.03
C GLY A 53 -6.44 -8.64 -6.36
N HIS A 54 -5.27 -8.27 -6.87
CA HIS A 54 -4.23 -9.24 -7.22
C HIS A 54 -3.74 -10.05 -6.01
N SER A 55 -3.38 -11.31 -6.26
CA SER A 55 -3.07 -12.27 -5.19
C SER A 55 -1.86 -11.88 -4.34
N ASP A 56 -0.88 -11.19 -4.92
CA ASP A 56 0.29 -10.65 -4.22
C ASP A 56 -0.02 -9.42 -3.34
N HIS A 57 -1.31 -9.03 -3.26
CA HIS A 57 -1.84 -7.99 -2.36
C HIS A 57 -2.96 -8.53 -1.45
N THR A 58 -3.62 -9.63 -1.81
CA THR A 58 -4.83 -10.09 -1.13
C THR A 58 -4.76 -11.51 -0.59
N ALA A 59 -3.71 -12.30 -0.91
CA ALA A 59 -3.71 -13.73 -0.63
C ALA A 59 -3.96 -14.11 0.83
N ASP A 60 -3.50 -13.30 1.78
CA ASP A 60 -3.70 -13.54 3.21
C ASP A 60 -4.82 -12.67 3.82
N ALA A 61 -5.49 -11.81 3.02
CA ALA A 61 -6.45 -10.82 3.51
C ALA A 61 -7.61 -11.45 4.30
N VAL A 62 -8.20 -12.52 3.78
CA VAL A 62 -9.32 -13.19 4.43
C VAL A 62 -8.89 -13.89 5.72
N ALA A 63 -7.76 -14.59 5.69
CA ALA A 63 -7.25 -15.32 6.85
C ALA A 63 -6.88 -14.37 7.99
N ILE A 64 -6.12 -13.30 7.67
CA ILE A 64 -5.68 -12.31 8.64
C ILE A 64 -6.85 -11.48 9.15
N GLY A 65 -7.76 -11.03 8.27
CA GLY A 65 -8.93 -10.25 8.66
C GLY A 65 -9.86 -11.04 9.59
N ARG A 66 -10.06 -12.34 9.33
CA ARG A 66 -10.84 -13.21 10.21
C ARG A 66 -10.19 -13.42 11.57
N SER A 67 -8.89 -13.66 11.61
CA SER A 67 -8.19 -13.96 12.86
C SER A 67 -8.01 -12.73 13.75
N SER A 68 -7.81 -11.55 13.15
CA SER A 68 -7.64 -10.29 13.88
C SER A 68 -8.96 -9.60 14.25
N GLY A 69 -10.03 -9.83 13.46
CA GLY A 69 -11.27 -9.05 13.55
C GLY A 69 -11.13 -7.60 13.10
N ALA A 70 -9.99 -7.21 12.52
CA ALA A 70 -9.72 -5.86 12.08
C ALA A 70 -10.74 -5.37 11.04
N GLN A 71 -11.05 -4.08 11.06
CA GLN A 71 -11.80 -3.47 9.97
C GLN A 71 -10.97 -3.56 8.68
N THR A 72 -11.56 -4.10 7.62
CA THR A 72 -10.91 -4.17 6.32
C THR A 72 -11.56 -3.18 5.37
N ILE A 73 -10.75 -2.36 4.69
CA ILE A 73 -11.22 -1.39 3.69
C ILE A 73 -10.59 -1.77 2.35
N ALA A 74 -11.40 -1.81 1.30
CA ALA A 74 -10.98 -2.16 -0.05
C ALA A 74 -11.83 -1.40 -1.10
N PRO A 75 -11.42 -1.37 -2.38
CA PRO A 75 -12.31 -0.98 -3.47
C PRO A 75 -13.60 -1.80 -3.43
N TYR A 76 -14.72 -1.21 -3.86
CA TYR A 76 -16.04 -1.76 -3.61
C TYR A 76 -16.20 -3.21 -4.05
N GLU A 77 -15.83 -3.57 -5.28
CA GLU A 77 -15.96 -4.93 -5.81
C GLU A 77 -15.00 -5.90 -5.11
N THR A 78 -13.79 -5.45 -4.77
CA THR A 78 -12.85 -6.22 -3.94
C THR A 78 -13.43 -6.50 -2.56
N ALA A 79 -14.08 -5.51 -1.93
CA ALA A 79 -14.73 -5.68 -0.63
C ALA A 79 -15.90 -6.67 -0.69
N VAL A 80 -16.71 -6.60 -1.75
CA VAL A 80 -17.81 -7.58 -1.98
C VAL A 80 -17.25 -8.99 -2.13
N TRP A 81 -16.16 -9.15 -2.91
CA TRP A 81 -15.50 -10.43 -3.07
C TRP A 81 -14.94 -10.95 -1.75
N LEU A 82 -14.24 -10.14 -0.96
CA LEU A 82 -13.74 -10.51 0.38
C LEU A 82 -14.89 -10.95 1.30
N GLY A 83 -16.02 -10.23 1.28
CA GLY A 83 -17.22 -10.60 2.00
C GLY A 83 -17.76 -11.97 1.59
N SER A 84 -17.77 -12.28 0.28
CA SER A 84 -18.17 -13.59 -0.25
C SER A 84 -17.26 -14.73 0.21
N LYS A 85 -16.00 -14.42 0.54
CA LYS A 85 -15.03 -15.36 1.15
C LYS A 85 -15.18 -15.45 2.67
N GLY A 86 -16.18 -14.77 3.24
CA GLY A 86 -16.55 -14.84 4.65
C GLY A 86 -15.81 -13.86 5.56
N LEU A 87 -15.25 -12.79 5.03
CA LEU A 87 -14.76 -11.68 5.84
C LEU A 87 -15.96 -10.83 6.29
N GLN A 88 -16.15 -10.66 7.60
CA GLN A 88 -17.35 -10.02 8.15
C GLN A 88 -17.22 -8.49 8.25
N ASN A 89 -16.06 -8.01 8.75
CA ASN A 89 -15.84 -6.58 9.00
C ASN A 89 -15.13 -5.93 7.81
N VAL A 90 -15.85 -5.81 6.69
CA VAL A 90 -15.31 -5.25 5.44
C VAL A 90 -16.15 -4.07 4.96
N THR A 91 -15.49 -2.99 4.57
CA THR A 91 -16.09 -1.76 4.03
C THR A 91 -15.59 -1.51 2.62
N GLY A 92 -16.49 -1.41 1.66
CA GLY A 92 -16.17 -1.01 0.29
C GLY A 92 -16.11 0.50 0.14
N MET A 93 -15.11 0.99 -0.58
CA MET A 93 -14.98 2.40 -0.97
C MET A 93 -14.78 2.53 -2.48
N ASN A 94 -14.88 3.76 -2.97
CA ASN A 94 -14.48 4.12 -4.34
C ASN A 94 -13.53 5.32 -4.32
N PRO A 95 -12.68 5.49 -5.35
CA PRO A 95 -11.83 6.67 -5.47
C PRO A 95 -12.62 7.97 -5.35
N GLY A 96 -12.08 8.92 -4.57
CA GLY A 96 -12.74 10.17 -4.17
C GLY A 96 -13.46 10.07 -2.82
N GLY A 97 -13.77 8.86 -2.34
CA GLY A 97 -14.39 8.66 -1.03
C GLY A 97 -13.43 8.87 0.13
N THR A 98 -13.96 9.36 1.25
CA THR A 98 -13.22 9.53 2.51
C THR A 98 -13.99 8.89 3.66
N LEU A 99 -13.31 8.06 4.43
CA LEU A 99 -13.80 7.45 5.66
C LEU A 99 -13.02 7.97 6.87
N ARG A 100 -13.72 8.29 7.94
CA ARG A 100 -13.11 8.61 9.24
C ARG A 100 -13.37 7.47 10.20
N ALA A 101 -12.31 6.79 10.60
CA ALA A 101 -12.39 5.65 11.51
C ALA A 101 -11.14 5.59 12.39
N LEU A 102 -11.29 5.14 13.63
CA LEU A 102 -10.18 4.87 14.56
C LEU A 102 -9.29 6.09 14.86
N GLY A 103 -9.79 7.31 14.68
CA GLY A 103 -9.00 8.54 14.78
C GLY A 103 -8.25 8.93 13.50
N LEU A 104 -8.36 8.13 12.44
CA LEU A 104 -7.71 8.34 11.16
C LEU A 104 -8.67 8.94 10.13
N THR A 105 -8.13 9.67 9.16
CA THR A 105 -8.84 10.04 7.93
C THR A 105 -8.24 9.28 6.76
N ILE A 106 -9.06 8.44 6.12
CA ILE A 106 -8.65 7.53 5.04
C ILE A 106 -9.37 7.97 3.78
N THR A 107 -8.63 8.44 2.79
CA THR A 107 -9.19 8.83 1.48
C THR A 107 -8.68 7.88 0.41
N MET A 108 -9.59 7.26 -0.32
CA MET A 108 -9.24 6.45 -1.48
C MET A 108 -9.04 7.33 -2.69
N VAL A 109 -7.96 7.11 -3.45
CA VAL A 109 -7.63 7.84 -4.66
C VAL A 109 -7.38 6.87 -5.82
N PRO A 110 -7.47 7.32 -7.09
CA PRO A 110 -7.20 6.46 -8.24
C PRO A 110 -5.79 5.87 -8.22
N ALA A 111 -5.67 4.65 -8.77
CA ALA A 111 -4.42 4.05 -9.22
C ALA A 111 -4.62 3.55 -10.67
N MET A 112 -3.58 3.63 -11.48
CA MET A 112 -3.62 3.21 -12.89
C MET A 112 -3.05 1.81 -13.03
N HIS A 113 -3.88 0.82 -12.68
CA HIS A 113 -3.54 -0.60 -12.67
C HIS A 113 -4.80 -1.45 -12.86
N SER A 114 -4.66 -2.73 -13.15
CA SER A 114 -5.77 -3.68 -13.18
C SER A 114 -6.09 -4.19 -11.76
N SER A 115 -7.28 -4.77 -11.61
CA SER A 115 -7.70 -5.37 -10.33
C SER A 115 -8.52 -6.62 -10.62
N SER A 116 -7.97 -7.78 -10.29
CA SER A 116 -8.61 -9.07 -10.52
C SER A 116 -8.03 -10.13 -9.61
N VAL A 117 -8.72 -11.25 -9.49
CA VAL A 117 -8.22 -12.48 -8.87
C VAL A 117 -8.46 -13.65 -9.83
N GLU A 118 -7.57 -14.63 -9.82
CA GLU A 118 -7.79 -15.88 -10.52
C GLU A 118 -8.36 -16.92 -9.55
N GLU A 119 -9.53 -17.48 -9.89
CA GLU A 119 -10.17 -18.58 -9.17
C GLU A 119 -10.54 -19.71 -10.13
N ASN A 120 -10.02 -20.90 -9.86
CA ASN A 120 -10.28 -22.09 -10.68
C ASN A 120 -10.04 -21.87 -12.18
N GLY A 121 -8.97 -21.18 -12.52
CA GLY A 121 -8.61 -20.85 -13.90
C GLY A 121 -9.44 -19.74 -14.55
N THR A 122 -10.28 -19.05 -13.78
CA THR A 122 -11.11 -17.94 -14.26
C THR A 122 -10.65 -16.63 -13.62
N ILE A 123 -10.43 -15.62 -14.46
CA ILE A 123 -10.15 -14.27 -13.98
C ILE A 123 -11.47 -13.59 -13.60
N ILE A 124 -11.55 -13.18 -12.34
CA ILE A 124 -12.67 -12.42 -11.78
C ILE A 124 -12.22 -10.96 -11.63
N TYR A 125 -12.87 -10.05 -12.36
CA TYR A 125 -12.62 -8.63 -12.24
C TYR A 125 -13.13 -8.10 -10.89
N LEU A 126 -12.30 -7.36 -10.16
CA LEU A 126 -12.58 -6.86 -8.82
C LEU A 126 -12.60 -5.32 -8.73
N GLY A 127 -13.09 -4.69 -9.79
CA GLY A 127 -13.25 -3.23 -9.82
C GLY A 127 -11.94 -2.52 -10.20
N VAL A 128 -11.79 -1.28 -9.75
CA VAL A 128 -10.63 -0.44 -10.04
C VAL A 128 -9.55 -0.63 -8.98
N ALA A 129 -8.30 -0.50 -9.38
CA ALA A 129 -7.19 -0.35 -8.44
C ALA A 129 -7.22 1.04 -7.80
N ALA A 130 -6.75 1.13 -6.55
CA ALA A 130 -6.78 2.36 -5.78
C ALA A 130 -5.50 2.52 -4.94
N GLY A 131 -5.17 3.77 -4.64
CA GLY A 131 -4.25 4.14 -3.58
C GLY A 131 -4.99 4.71 -2.37
N TYR A 132 -4.28 4.94 -1.30
CA TYR A 132 -4.80 5.53 -0.07
C TYR A 132 -3.98 6.72 0.38
N LEU A 133 -4.69 7.76 0.81
CA LEU A 133 -4.15 8.80 1.67
C LEU A 133 -4.62 8.49 3.09
N VAL A 134 -3.68 8.38 4.01
CA VAL A 134 -4.00 8.20 5.44
C VAL A 134 -3.43 9.38 6.20
N THR A 135 -4.34 10.18 6.78
CA THR A 135 -3.97 11.24 7.72
C THR A 135 -4.12 10.68 9.13
N PHE A 136 -3.03 10.70 9.86
CA PHE A 136 -2.93 10.21 11.23
C PHE A 136 -3.41 11.24 12.25
N GLU A 137 -3.45 10.85 13.50
CA GLU A 137 -3.97 11.62 14.64
C GLU A 137 -3.19 12.92 14.90
N ASP A 138 -1.92 12.96 14.50
CA ASP A 138 -1.03 14.14 14.62
C ASP A 138 -1.06 15.04 13.38
N GLY A 139 -1.86 14.70 12.37
CA GLY A 139 -2.00 15.43 11.11
C GLY A 139 -1.00 15.04 10.02
N LEU A 140 -0.05 14.13 10.29
CA LEU A 140 0.83 13.60 9.25
C LEU A 140 0.01 12.81 8.23
N THR A 141 0.24 13.07 6.95
CA THR A 141 -0.43 12.37 5.85
C THR A 141 0.58 11.58 5.04
N ILE A 142 0.28 10.30 4.79
CA ILE A 142 1.01 9.45 3.85
C ILE A 142 0.17 9.18 2.60
N TYR A 143 0.85 8.90 1.49
CA TYR A 143 0.25 8.34 0.28
C TYR A 143 0.79 6.92 0.05
N PHE A 144 -0.10 5.95 0.09
CA PHE A 144 0.18 4.56 -0.26
C PHE A 144 -0.39 4.32 -1.66
N ALA A 145 0.48 4.21 -2.67
CA ALA A 145 0.04 4.19 -4.06
C ALA A 145 -0.67 2.89 -4.47
N GLY A 146 -0.35 1.77 -3.80
CA GLY A 146 -0.63 0.46 -4.36
C GLY A 146 0.14 0.25 -5.65
N ASP A 147 -0.32 -0.67 -6.47
CA ASP A 147 0.22 -0.86 -7.81
C ASP A 147 -0.34 0.18 -8.77
N THR A 148 0.56 0.85 -9.46
CA THR A 148 0.18 1.92 -10.38
C THR A 148 1.31 2.23 -11.37
N SER A 149 0.94 2.70 -12.57
CA SER A 149 1.81 3.54 -13.39
C SER A 149 1.83 4.97 -12.85
N ILE A 150 2.70 5.82 -13.38
CA ILE A 150 2.60 7.26 -13.16
C ILE A 150 1.37 7.81 -13.88
N PHE A 151 0.66 8.76 -13.26
CA PHE A 151 -0.47 9.47 -13.88
C PHE A 151 -0.49 10.95 -13.43
N GLY A 152 -1.08 11.81 -14.28
CA GLY A 152 -1.01 13.26 -14.10
C GLY A 152 -1.67 13.77 -12.83
N ASP A 153 -2.74 13.11 -12.37
CA ASP A 153 -3.50 13.53 -11.18
C ASP A 153 -2.77 13.28 -9.85
N MET A 154 -1.60 12.61 -9.86
CA MET A 154 -0.70 12.61 -8.71
C MET A 154 -0.33 14.04 -8.27
N ARG A 155 -0.31 15.01 -9.21
CA ARG A 155 -0.15 16.42 -8.89
C ARG A 155 -1.32 16.97 -8.07
N LEU A 156 -2.56 16.65 -8.45
CA LEU A 156 -3.74 17.06 -7.69
C LEU A 156 -3.78 16.43 -6.30
N ILE A 157 -3.36 15.15 -6.19
CA ILE A 157 -3.20 14.48 -4.91
C ILE A 157 -2.20 15.23 -4.02
N GLY A 158 -1.04 15.59 -4.58
CA GLY A 158 -0.02 16.38 -3.87
C GLY A 158 -0.53 17.74 -3.42
N GLU A 159 -1.19 18.49 -4.29
CA GLU A 159 -1.72 19.84 -4.02
C GLU A 159 -2.82 19.83 -2.95
N MET A 160 -3.75 18.86 -3.03
CA MET A 160 -4.93 18.80 -2.15
C MET A 160 -4.64 18.24 -0.78
N TYR A 161 -3.83 17.17 -0.71
CA TYR A 161 -3.64 16.39 0.52
C TYR A 161 -2.26 16.52 1.14
N LYS A 162 -1.27 17.02 0.40
CA LYS A 162 0.10 17.33 0.85
C LYS A 162 0.74 16.18 1.63
N PRO A 163 0.77 14.95 1.08
CA PRO A 163 1.42 13.83 1.76
C PRO A 163 2.91 14.14 1.98
N VAL A 164 3.43 13.75 3.13
CA VAL A 164 4.85 13.94 3.46
C VAL A 164 5.67 12.74 2.98
N ILE A 165 5.09 11.55 3.09
CA ILE A 165 5.70 10.26 2.72
C ILE A 165 4.85 9.62 1.64
N ALA A 166 5.50 9.10 0.59
CA ALA A 166 4.84 8.27 -0.41
C ALA A 166 5.43 6.86 -0.44
N PHE A 167 4.57 5.85 -0.47
CA PHE A 167 4.94 4.46 -0.76
C PHE A 167 4.70 4.24 -2.25
N LEU A 168 5.78 4.02 -3.02
CA LEU A 168 5.70 3.93 -4.47
C LEU A 168 6.30 2.63 -4.98
N PRO A 169 5.61 1.91 -5.88
CA PRO A 169 6.17 0.75 -6.55
C PRO A 169 7.27 1.19 -7.50
N ILE A 170 8.37 0.42 -7.54
CA ILE A 170 9.53 0.71 -8.38
C ILE A 170 10.02 -0.51 -9.16
N GLY A 171 9.25 -1.62 -9.15
CA GLY A 171 9.70 -2.90 -9.70
C GLY A 171 9.83 -2.93 -11.21
N ASP A 172 9.21 -1.99 -11.92
CA ASP A 172 9.07 -2.02 -13.38
C ASP A 172 8.15 -3.17 -13.86
N LEU A 173 8.08 -3.44 -15.13
CA LEU A 173 7.25 -4.39 -15.86
C LEU A 173 5.74 -4.33 -15.55
N TYR A 174 5.35 -4.47 -14.28
CA TYR A 174 3.94 -4.47 -13.84
C TYR A 174 3.50 -3.14 -13.24
N THR A 175 4.45 -2.30 -12.81
CA THR A 175 4.22 -1.02 -12.14
C THR A 175 5.19 0.05 -12.66
N MET A 176 5.35 1.14 -11.91
CA MET A 176 6.41 2.11 -12.20
C MET A 176 7.79 1.48 -12.05
N GLY A 177 8.74 1.95 -12.88
CA GLY A 177 10.16 1.83 -12.61
C GLY A 177 10.68 3.05 -11.81
N PRO A 178 11.97 3.05 -11.41
CA PRO A 178 12.57 4.14 -10.62
C PRO A 178 12.44 5.53 -11.25
N GLU A 179 12.52 5.64 -12.57
CA GLU A 179 12.39 6.93 -13.28
C GLU A 179 10.99 7.52 -13.16
N GLN A 180 9.96 6.69 -13.36
CA GLN A 180 8.57 7.11 -13.20
C GLN A 180 8.26 7.42 -11.74
N ALA A 181 8.75 6.63 -10.79
CA ALA A 181 8.58 6.87 -9.36
C ALA A 181 9.27 8.18 -8.93
N ALA A 182 10.43 8.49 -9.46
CA ALA A 182 11.10 9.78 -9.23
C ALA A 182 10.24 10.95 -9.70
N ARG A 183 9.62 10.83 -10.88
CA ARG A 183 8.69 11.84 -11.37
C ARG A 183 7.41 11.91 -10.55
N ALA A 184 6.91 10.78 -10.05
CA ALA A 184 5.77 10.74 -9.14
C ALA A 184 6.07 11.49 -7.82
N CYS A 185 7.27 11.35 -7.26
CA CYS A 185 7.68 12.14 -6.09
C CYS A 185 7.59 13.66 -6.33
N GLU A 186 7.98 14.12 -7.53
CA GLU A 186 7.87 15.54 -7.90
C GLU A 186 6.41 15.97 -7.99
N LEU A 187 5.55 15.17 -8.64
CA LEU A 187 4.13 15.48 -8.79
C LEU A 187 3.42 15.54 -7.44
N LEU A 188 3.74 14.62 -6.54
CA LEU A 188 3.18 14.53 -5.19
C LEU A 188 3.75 15.60 -4.25
N GLY A 189 4.94 16.15 -4.53
CA GLY A 189 5.63 17.11 -3.68
C GLY A 189 6.11 16.53 -2.34
N VAL A 190 6.29 15.21 -2.26
CA VAL A 190 6.69 14.51 -1.02
C VAL A 190 8.13 14.79 -0.63
N LYS A 191 8.45 14.64 0.65
CA LYS A 191 9.79 14.79 1.22
C LYS A 191 10.50 13.45 1.41
N GLN A 192 9.74 12.37 1.48
CA GLN A 192 10.26 11.03 1.69
C GLN A 192 9.50 10.03 0.81
N VAL A 193 10.22 9.06 0.29
CA VAL A 193 9.66 7.94 -0.47
C VAL A 193 10.12 6.61 0.11
N VAL A 194 9.16 5.71 0.29
CA VAL A 194 9.37 4.30 0.66
C VAL A 194 9.21 3.49 -0.62
N PRO A 195 10.28 2.96 -1.19
CA PRO A 195 10.18 2.09 -2.37
C PRO A 195 9.56 0.75 -1.99
N MET A 196 8.68 0.24 -2.85
CA MET A 196 8.02 -1.05 -2.68
C MET A 196 7.89 -1.81 -4.01
N HIS A 197 7.36 -3.04 -3.97
CA HIS A 197 7.06 -3.87 -5.14
C HIS A 197 8.29 -4.10 -6.04
N TYR A 198 9.46 -4.40 -5.43
CA TYR A 198 10.71 -4.68 -6.12
C TYR A 198 11.44 -5.91 -5.55
N GLY A 199 12.28 -6.53 -6.36
CA GLY A 199 13.17 -7.62 -5.94
C GLY A 199 12.47 -8.90 -5.47
N THR A 200 11.15 -9.00 -5.54
CA THR A 200 10.38 -10.19 -5.15
C THR A 200 10.44 -11.26 -6.21
N PHE A 201 10.36 -10.86 -7.47
CA PHE A 201 10.45 -11.73 -8.64
C PHE A 201 11.58 -11.26 -9.56
N PRO A 202 12.20 -12.16 -10.35
CA PRO A 202 13.28 -11.78 -11.28
C PRO A 202 12.90 -10.70 -12.31
N ALA A 203 11.61 -10.60 -12.65
CA ALA A 203 11.10 -9.60 -13.56
C ALA A 203 11.04 -8.18 -12.98
N LEU A 204 11.09 -8.04 -11.65
CA LEU A 204 11.05 -6.76 -10.96
C LEU A 204 12.48 -6.20 -10.84
N THR A 205 12.92 -5.49 -11.87
CA THR A 205 14.32 -5.08 -12.07
C THR A 205 14.69 -3.75 -11.42
N GLY A 206 13.70 -2.94 -11.03
CA GLY A 206 13.92 -1.66 -10.36
C GLY A 206 14.60 -1.82 -9.01
N THR A 207 15.40 -0.84 -8.63
CA THR A 207 16.16 -0.87 -7.37
C THR A 207 16.05 0.44 -6.60
N PRO A 208 16.09 0.41 -5.24
CA PRO A 208 16.15 1.63 -4.43
C PRO A 208 17.37 2.52 -4.76
N ALA A 209 18.50 1.93 -5.11
CA ALA A 209 19.71 2.67 -5.50
C ALA A 209 19.48 3.52 -6.76
N ALA A 210 18.76 2.98 -7.76
CA ALA A 210 18.40 3.72 -8.96
C ALA A 210 17.44 4.88 -8.64
N LEU A 211 16.43 4.64 -7.80
CA LEU A 211 15.52 5.70 -7.34
C LEU A 211 16.27 6.78 -6.56
N ARG A 212 17.13 6.39 -5.63
CA ARG A 212 17.95 7.28 -4.79
C ARG A 212 18.77 8.28 -5.63
N ALA A 213 19.44 7.79 -6.66
CA ALA A 213 20.23 8.62 -7.56
C ALA A 213 19.41 9.71 -8.26
N LEU A 214 18.10 9.49 -8.45
CA LEU A 214 17.20 10.40 -9.15
C LEU A 214 16.52 11.41 -8.21
N VAL A 215 16.24 11.04 -6.96
CA VAL A 215 15.38 11.86 -6.08
C VAL A 215 16.16 12.58 -4.97
N GLU A 216 17.24 12.02 -4.42
CA GLU A 216 18.00 12.67 -3.34
C GLU A 216 18.67 13.98 -3.76
N PRO A 217 19.20 14.13 -5.00
CA PRO A 217 19.66 15.43 -5.48
C PRO A 217 18.57 16.50 -5.54
N LYS A 218 17.30 16.10 -5.54
CA LYS A 218 16.11 16.98 -5.54
C LYS A 218 15.52 17.18 -4.14
N GLY A 219 16.18 16.66 -3.10
CA GLY A 219 15.79 16.83 -1.70
C GLY A 219 14.69 15.87 -1.22
N VAL A 220 14.43 14.76 -1.93
CA VAL A 220 13.54 13.69 -1.47
C VAL A 220 14.37 12.55 -0.90
N GLN A 221 14.16 12.23 0.37
CA GLN A 221 14.84 11.12 1.05
C GLN A 221 14.26 9.77 0.66
N VAL A 222 15.10 8.79 0.34
CA VAL A 222 14.68 7.40 0.14
C VAL A 222 14.79 6.63 1.45
N LEU A 223 13.65 6.21 2.00
CA LEU A 223 13.58 5.31 3.14
C LEU A 223 13.61 3.87 2.64
N GLU A 224 14.80 3.34 2.45
CA GLU A 224 15.00 1.93 2.08
C GLU A 224 14.96 1.06 3.33
N LEU A 225 14.11 0.06 3.32
CA LEU A 225 13.96 -0.93 4.38
C LEU A 225 14.32 -2.32 3.85
N THR A 226 14.80 -3.18 4.73
CA THR A 226 14.87 -4.62 4.49
C THR A 226 13.60 -5.29 5.04
N PRO A 227 13.12 -6.40 4.44
CA PRO A 227 11.95 -7.10 4.96
C PRO A 227 12.10 -7.48 6.44
N GLY A 228 11.15 -7.05 7.27
CA GLY A 228 11.19 -7.18 8.73
C GLY A 228 11.76 -5.98 9.48
N GLU A 229 12.40 -5.05 8.78
CA GLU A 229 12.93 -3.81 9.37
C GLU A 229 11.82 -2.81 9.66
N THR A 230 11.96 -2.07 10.75
CA THR A 230 11.06 -1.00 11.17
C THR A 230 11.80 0.33 11.24
N ALA A 231 11.27 1.36 10.59
CA ALA A 231 11.67 2.76 10.76
C ALA A 231 10.69 3.53 11.66
N HIS A 232 11.15 4.63 12.23
CA HIS A 232 10.40 5.52 13.13
C HIS A 232 10.50 6.98 12.69
#